data_fee3ee00f9b1d913ae0f145aaed5f605
#
_entry.id   fee3ee00f9b1d913ae0f145aaed5f605
#
_cell.length_a   1.000
_cell.length_b   1.000
_cell.length_c   1.000
_cell.angle_alpha   90.00
_cell.angle_beta   90.00
_cell.angle_gamma   90.00
#
_symmetry.space_group_name_H-M   'P 1'
#
loop_
_entity.id
_entity.type
_entity.pdbx_description
1 polymer ?
#
loop_
_entity_poly.entity_id
_entity_poly.type
_entity_poly.pdbx_seq_one_letter_code
_entity_poly.pdbx_strand_id
1 'polypeptide(L)'
;MTEENGVLPAEPVELSLPSANVLNAMLENWAELRKPANVLLVIDTSGSMQESVPGTGSTRLELAKEAAITSLDEFSDSDRVGLWMFSTDLEDNGQDWRELVPLGPLGASVNGTPRREELAERISNLPPGGGTGLYDTALAAHTLVAEHSRPDAINAVVFLTDGKNEDLNGISLEKLLDSITPEPGQQGVRIFTISYGEDADLKTMTQIAEATNAAAYDASDPQSIDEVFEAVISNF
;
A
#
# COMPACT_ATOMS: atom_id res chain seq x y z
N MET A 1 -18.39 33.30 8.20
CA MET A 1 -18.51 33.66 6.78
C MET A 1 -19.35 34.94 6.77
N THR A 2 -18.75 36.01 6.38
CA THR A 2 -19.35 37.34 6.45
C THR A 2 -19.79 37.75 5.06
N GLU A 3 -20.74 38.69 4.97
CA GLU A 3 -21.26 39.26 3.72
C GLU A 3 -20.16 39.78 2.76
N GLU A 4 -18.95 40.03 3.26
CA GLU A 4 -17.80 40.48 2.48
C GLU A 4 -17.33 39.53 1.36
N ASN A 5 -17.70 38.24 1.41
CA ASN A 5 -17.30 37.26 0.43
C ASN A 5 -18.42 36.87 -0.56
N GLY A 6 -19.56 37.59 -0.57
CA GLY A 6 -20.66 37.33 -1.50
C GLY A 6 -21.42 36.00 -1.25
N VAL A 7 -21.19 35.35 -0.12
CA VAL A 7 -21.90 34.15 0.28
C VAL A 7 -22.96 34.54 1.29
N LEU A 8 -24.22 34.54 0.87
CA LEU A 8 -25.33 34.70 1.79
C LEU A 8 -25.39 33.51 2.74
N PRO A 9 -25.63 33.74 4.06
CA PRO A 9 -25.84 32.60 4.98
C PRO A 9 -27.06 31.81 4.51
N ALA A 10 -26.83 30.57 4.09
CA ALA A 10 -27.92 29.66 3.80
C ALA A 10 -28.65 29.31 5.11
N GLU A 11 -29.99 29.30 5.08
CA GLU A 11 -30.74 28.80 6.20
C GLU A 11 -30.32 27.34 6.48
N PRO A 12 -30.23 26.92 7.75
CA PRO A 12 -29.88 25.55 8.07
C PRO A 12 -30.92 24.59 7.47
N VAL A 13 -30.45 23.75 6.55
CA VAL A 13 -31.27 22.68 5.99
C VAL A 13 -31.18 21.49 6.93
N GLU A 14 -32.32 21.10 7.52
CA GLU A 14 -32.41 19.83 8.24
C GLU A 14 -32.34 18.68 7.21
N LEU A 15 -31.22 17.97 7.21
CA LEU A 15 -31.06 16.75 6.43
C LEU A 15 -31.69 15.58 7.22
N SER A 16 -32.76 15.00 6.70
CA SER A 16 -33.28 13.76 7.25
C SER A 16 -32.36 12.59 6.90
N LEU A 17 -32.13 11.71 7.88
CA LEU A 17 -31.40 10.46 7.61
C LEU A 17 -32.17 9.62 6.57
N PRO A 18 -31.50 9.02 5.58
CA PRO A 18 -32.13 8.11 4.64
C PRO A 18 -32.82 6.96 5.39
N SER A 19 -33.92 6.45 4.82
CA SER A 19 -34.58 5.25 5.39
C SER A 19 -33.64 4.03 5.32
N ALA A 20 -33.85 3.04 6.18
CA ALA A 20 -33.06 1.81 6.19
C ALA A 20 -33.02 1.11 4.82
N ASN A 21 -34.13 1.15 4.06
CA ASN A 21 -34.17 0.58 2.71
C ASN A 21 -33.29 1.33 1.72
N VAL A 22 -33.19 2.65 1.84
CA VAL A 22 -32.31 3.47 0.99
C VAL A 22 -30.85 3.22 1.38
N LEU A 23 -30.56 3.11 2.67
CA LEU A 23 -29.20 2.80 3.15
C LEU A 23 -28.77 1.40 2.67
N ASN A 24 -29.65 0.39 2.78
CA ASN A 24 -29.34 -0.95 2.29
C ASN A 24 -29.12 -0.96 0.78
N ALA A 25 -29.97 -0.29 0.00
CA ALA A 25 -29.76 -0.17 -1.45
C ALA A 25 -28.48 0.58 -1.81
N MET A 26 -28.08 1.59 -1.04
CA MET A 26 -26.79 2.27 -1.23
C MET A 26 -25.62 1.34 -0.91
N LEU A 27 -25.70 0.54 0.14
CA LEU A 27 -24.66 -0.44 0.50
C LEU A 27 -24.55 -1.57 -0.54
N GLU A 28 -25.68 -2.08 -1.06
CA GLU A 28 -25.70 -3.09 -2.12
C GLU A 28 -25.09 -2.56 -3.44
N ASN A 29 -25.35 -1.31 -3.78
CA ASN A 29 -24.78 -0.69 -4.99
C ASN A 29 -23.36 -0.14 -4.77
N TRP A 30 -22.90 0.00 -3.53
CA TRP A 30 -21.57 0.56 -3.23
C TRP A 30 -20.46 -0.31 -3.83
N ALA A 31 -20.57 -1.63 -3.71
CA ALA A 31 -19.64 -2.58 -4.29
C ALA A 31 -19.55 -2.51 -5.82
N GLU A 32 -20.66 -2.16 -6.50
CA GLU A 32 -20.71 -1.99 -7.96
C GLU A 32 -20.15 -0.63 -8.41
N LEU A 33 -20.18 0.38 -7.52
CA LEU A 33 -19.70 1.75 -7.82
C LEU A 33 -18.22 1.94 -7.47
N ARG A 34 -17.65 1.04 -6.68
CA ARG A 34 -16.24 1.07 -6.31
C ARG A 34 -15.38 0.81 -7.56
N LYS A 35 -14.35 1.63 -7.75
CA LYS A 35 -13.35 1.34 -8.78
C LYS A 35 -12.55 0.09 -8.37
N PRO A 36 -12.30 -0.84 -9.30
CA PRO A 36 -11.40 -1.95 -9.01
C PRO A 36 -10.01 -1.46 -8.58
N ALA A 37 -9.37 -2.20 -7.70
CA ALA A 37 -8.00 -1.96 -7.30
C ALA A 37 -7.02 -2.76 -8.20
N ASN A 38 -5.85 -2.15 -8.47
CA ASN A 38 -4.70 -2.76 -9.15
C ASN A 38 -3.48 -2.45 -8.31
N VAL A 39 -3.17 -3.32 -7.34
CA VAL A 39 -2.29 -3.03 -6.20
C VAL A 39 -1.11 -3.98 -6.16
N LEU A 40 0.08 -3.44 -6.02
CA LEU A 40 1.29 -4.19 -5.70
C LEU A 40 1.62 -3.98 -4.21
N LEU A 41 1.58 -5.07 -3.44
CA LEU A 41 2.08 -5.08 -2.06
C LEU A 41 3.60 -5.25 -2.09
N VAL A 42 4.33 -4.36 -1.43
CA VAL A 42 5.80 -4.37 -1.33
C VAL A 42 6.17 -4.36 0.14
N ILE A 43 6.69 -5.50 0.62
CA ILE A 43 6.93 -5.74 2.04
C ILE A 43 8.43 -5.82 2.30
N ASP A 44 8.89 -4.99 3.23
CA ASP A 44 10.25 -5.01 3.76
C ASP A 44 10.52 -6.32 4.49
N THR A 45 11.64 -6.94 4.14
CA THR A 45 12.12 -8.17 4.81
C THR A 45 13.52 -7.97 5.40
N SER A 46 14.00 -6.73 5.53
CA SER A 46 15.31 -6.40 6.10
C SER A 46 15.49 -6.95 7.51
N GLY A 47 16.72 -6.93 7.99
CA GLY A 47 17.09 -7.50 9.29
C GLY A 47 16.38 -6.85 10.47
N SER A 48 16.06 -5.56 10.41
CA SER A 48 15.31 -4.83 11.43
C SER A 48 13.88 -5.36 11.64
N MET A 49 13.27 -5.90 10.60
CA MET A 49 11.96 -6.55 10.67
C MET A 49 11.94 -7.81 11.58
N GLN A 50 13.10 -8.33 12.00
CA GLN A 50 13.19 -9.41 12.99
C GLN A 50 13.11 -8.92 14.45
N GLU A 51 13.09 -7.60 14.68
CA GLU A 51 12.98 -7.08 16.02
C GLU A 51 11.68 -7.49 16.69
N SER A 52 11.79 -7.92 17.95
CA SER A 52 10.62 -8.34 18.74
C SER A 52 9.80 -7.13 19.16
N VAL A 53 8.48 -7.23 18.99
CA VAL A 53 7.53 -6.21 19.42
C VAL A 53 7.15 -6.45 20.89
N PRO A 54 7.43 -5.50 21.80
CA PRO A 54 7.15 -5.68 23.22
C PRO A 54 5.70 -5.99 23.49
N GLY A 55 5.44 -7.01 24.33
CA GLY A 55 4.08 -7.37 24.77
C GLY A 55 3.31 -8.29 23.82
N THR A 56 3.79 -8.56 22.60
CA THR A 56 3.10 -9.43 21.63
C THR A 56 3.68 -10.85 21.55
N GLY A 57 4.98 -10.99 21.81
CA GLY A 57 5.71 -12.25 21.60
C GLY A 57 6.08 -12.51 20.13
N SER A 58 5.76 -11.58 19.22
CA SER A 58 6.02 -11.66 17.79
C SER A 58 7.07 -10.64 17.35
N THR A 59 7.65 -10.85 16.17
CA THR A 59 8.52 -9.89 15.49
C THR A 59 7.69 -8.90 14.67
N ARG A 60 8.32 -7.78 14.27
CA ARG A 60 7.69 -6.83 13.33
C ARG A 60 7.22 -7.52 12.06
N LEU A 61 8.05 -8.39 11.48
CA LEU A 61 7.70 -9.12 10.24
C LEU A 61 6.51 -10.07 10.45
N GLU A 62 6.41 -10.75 11.59
CA GLU A 62 5.28 -11.64 11.88
C GLU A 62 3.96 -10.87 11.96
N LEU A 63 3.92 -9.73 12.66
CA LEU A 63 2.74 -8.89 12.71
C LEU A 63 2.38 -8.30 11.33
N ALA A 64 3.38 -7.81 10.59
CA ALA A 64 3.17 -7.31 9.23
C ALA A 64 2.60 -8.38 8.28
N LYS A 65 3.04 -9.64 8.41
CA LYS A 65 2.48 -10.78 7.66
C LYS A 65 1.03 -11.04 8.00
N GLU A 66 0.70 -11.07 9.30
CA GLU A 66 -0.67 -11.28 9.76
C GLU A 66 -1.60 -10.18 9.21
N ALA A 67 -1.22 -8.92 9.36
CA ALA A 67 -1.96 -7.78 8.85
C ALA A 67 -2.14 -7.82 7.31
N ALA A 68 -1.07 -8.12 6.58
CA ALA A 68 -1.12 -8.22 5.13
C ALA A 68 -2.02 -9.38 4.66
N ILE A 69 -2.01 -10.53 5.35
CA ILE A 69 -2.89 -11.67 5.03
C ILE A 69 -4.35 -11.32 5.31
N THR A 70 -4.65 -10.76 6.50
CA THR A 70 -6.00 -10.33 6.87
C THR A 70 -6.55 -9.32 5.88
N SER A 71 -5.73 -8.37 5.47
CA SER A 71 -6.10 -7.33 4.52
C SER A 71 -6.51 -7.84 3.13
N LEU A 72 -6.10 -9.05 2.75
CA LEU A 72 -6.52 -9.66 1.49
C LEU A 72 -8.05 -9.85 1.42
N ASP A 73 -8.73 -10.01 2.55
CA ASP A 73 -10.18 -10.23 2.60
C ASP A 73 -10.98 -8.96 2.26
N GLU A 74 -10.36 -7.79 2.36
CA GLU A 74 -10.97 -6.51 1.99
C GLU A 74 -11.02 -6.28 0.46
N PHE A 75 -10.21 -7.01 -0.30
CA PHE A 75 -10.23 -6.94 -1.76
C PHE A 75 -11.30 -7.82 -2.37
N SER A 76 -11.94 -7.36 -3.43
CA SER A 76 -12.87 -8.16 -4.22
C SER A 76 -12.13 -9.10 -5.19
N ASP A 77 -12.84 -10.09 -5.71
CA ASP A 77 -12.28 -11.03 -6.71
C ASP A 77 -11.88 -10.36 -8.03
N SER A 78 -12.47 -9.20 -8.34
CA SER A 78 -12.12 -8.39 -9.52
C SER A 78 -10.87 -7.53 -9.34
N ASP A 79 -10.43 -7.31 -8.10
CA ASP A 79 -9.21 -6.57 -7.80
C ASP A 79 -7.99 -7.39 -8.20
N ARG A 80 -6.95 -6.67 -8.60
CA ARG A 80 -5.67 -7.27 -8.98
C ARG A 80 -4.66 -6.97 -7.90
N VAL A 81 -4.05 -8.01 -7.35
CA VAL A 81 -3.02 -7.89 -6.31
C VAL A 81 -1.78 -8.66 -6.75
N GLY A 82 -0.63 -8.05 -6.58
CA GLY A 82 0.69 -8.65 -6.69
C GLY A 82 1.45 -8.54 -5.38
N LEU A 83 2.54 -9.29 -5.24
CA LEU A 83 3.38 -9.29 -4.04
C LEU A 83 4.86 -9.26 -4.42
N TRP A 84 5.58 -8.29 -3.85
CA TRP A 84 7.02 -8.25 -3.82
C TRP A 84 7.53 -8.28 -2.38
N MET A 85 8.66 -8.90 -2.18
CA MET A 85 9.51 -8.68 -1.02
C MET A 85 10.69 -7.80 -1.42
N PHE A 86 11.26 -7.07 -0.47
CA PHE A 86 12.48 -6.33 -0.74
C PHE A 86 13.44 -6.30 0.46
N SER A 87 14.71 -6.12 0.12
CA SER A 87 15.85 -5.97 1.01
C SER A 87 17.01 -5.46 0.15
N THR A 88 18.23 -5.36 0.64
CA THR A 88 19.40 -5.09 -0.22
C THR A 88 19.91 -6.35 -0.89
N ASP A 89 20.34 -6.24 -2.16
CA ASP A 89 21.07 -7.29 -2.91
C ASP A 89 20.37 -8.66 -2.89
N LEU A 90 19.03 -8.69 -3.11
CA LEU A 90 18.27 -9.96 -3.10
C LEU A 90 18.59 -10.87 -4.29
N GLU A 91 19.07 -10.32 -5.39
CA GLU A 91 19.40 -11.03 -6.60
C GLU A 91 20.88 -10.84 -6.96
N ASP A 92 21.47 -11.80 -7.66
CA ASP A 92 22.88 -11.78 -8.05
C ASP A 92 23.31 -10.56 -8.90
N ASN A 93 22.33 -9.86 -9.50
CA ASN A 93 22.52 -8.64 -10.28
C ASN A 93 22.48 -7.34 -9.45
N GLY A 94 22.37 -7.44 -8.12
CA GLY A 94 22.24 -6.30 -7.21
C GLY A 94 20.83 -5.73 -7.14
N GLN A 95 19.81 -6.47 -7.55
CA GLN A 95 18.41 -6.08 -7.43
C GLN A 95 17.90 -6.26 -6.00
N ASP A 96 17.26 -5.22 -5.47
CA ASP A 96 16.81 -5.14 -4.07
C ASP A 96 15.42 -5.73 -3.83
N TRP A 97 14.74 -6.17 -4.87
CA TRP A 97 13.38 -6.73 -4.76
C TRP A 97 13.25 -8.05 -5.50
N ARG A 98 12.26 -8.83 -5.10
CA ARG A 98 11.86 -10.07 -5.76
C ARG A 98 10.35 -10.13 -5.92
N GLU A 99 9.89 -10.37 -7.15
CA GLU A 99 8.50 -10.69 -7.39
C GLU A 99 8.20 -12.10 -6.89
N LEU A 100 7.25 -12.21 -5.95
CA LEU A 100 6.79 -13.49 -5.40
C LEU A 100 5.48 -13.93 -6.05
N VAL A 101 4.59 -12.97 -6.31
CA VAL A 101 3.32 -13.19 -7.01
C VAL A 101 3.11 -12.03 -8.00
N PRO A 102 3.05 -12.31 -9.31
CA PRO A 102 2.84 -11.26 -10.31
C PRO A 102 1.46 -10.62 -10.17
N LEU A 103 1.30 -9.38 -10.64
CA LEU A 103 0.05 -8.62 -10.54
C LEU A 103 -1.09 -9.31 -11.33
N GLY A 104 -2.17 -9.66 -10.67
CA GLY A 104 -3.28 -10.40 -11.29
C GLY A 104 -4.56 -10.46 -10.47
N PRO A 105 -5.72 -10.83 -11.06
CA PRO A 105 -7.02 -10.81 -10.40
C PRO A 105 -7.09 -11.82 -9.27
N LEU A 106 -7.64 -11.41 -8.11
CA LEU A 106 -7.73 -12.25 -6.90
C LEU A 106 -8.66 -13.44 -7.06
N GLY A 107 -9.74 -13.31 -7.83
CA GLY A 107 -10.65 -14.41 -8.11
C GLY A 107 -10.10 -15.48 -9.07
N ALA A 108 -8.89 -15.27 -9.63
CA ALA A 108 -8.26 -16.27 -10.49
C ALA A 108 -7.64 -17.42 -9.68
N SER A 109 -7.47 -18.57 -10.35
CA SER A 109 -6.66 -19.66 -9.83
C SER A 109 -5.37 -19.80 -10.66
N VAL A 110 -4.26 -20.06 -9.99
CA VAL A 110 -2.97 -20.33 -10.61
C VAL A 110 -2.60 -21.77 -10.31
N ASN A 111 -2.45 -22.60 -11.36
CA ASN A 111 -2.18 -24.03 -11.23
C ASN A 111 -3.16 -24.80 -10.31
N GLY A 112 -4.42 -24.32 -10.23
CA GLY A 112 -5.47 -24.94 -9.42
C GLY A 112 -5.54 -24.43 -7.97
N THR A 113 -4.63 -23.55 -7.54
CA THR A 113 -4.69 -22.89 -6.23
C THR A 113 -5.36 -21.52 -6.38
N PRO A 114 -6.35 -21.16 -5.55
CA PRO A 114 -6.91 -19.82 -5.52
C PRO A 114 -5.80 -18.80 -5.28
N ARG A 115 -5.79 -17.71 -6.06
CA ARG A 115 -4.73 -16.71 -5.98
C ARG A 115 -4.61 -16.05 -4.61
N ARG A 116 -5.74 -15.86 -3.93
CA ARG A 116 -5.76 -15.35 -2.55
C ARG A 116 -4.98 -16.26 -1.58
N GLU A 117 -5.14 -17.58 -1.72
CA GLU A 117 -4.41 -18.56 -0.93
C GLU A 117 -2.90 -18.56 -1.30
N GLU A 118 -2.56 -18.42 -2.58
CA GLU A 118 -1.16 -18.30 -3.02
C GLU A 118 -0.50 -17.05 -2.40
N LEU A 119 -1.17 -15.90 -2.42
CA LEU A 119 -0.67 -14.67 -1.79
C LEU A 119 -0.46 -14.87 -0.29
N ALA A 120 -1.44 -15.41 0.42
CA ALA A 120 -1.36 -15.67 1.85
C ALA A 120 -0.20 -16.63 2.19
N GLU A 121 -0.01 -17.69 1.42
CA GLU A 121 1.11 -18.62 1.57
C GLU A 121 2.46 -17.94 1.36
N ARG A 122 2.58 -17.13 0.30
CA ARG A 122 3.83 -16.40 0.01
C ARG A 122 4.16 -15.37 1.08
N ILE A 123 3.16 -14.61 1.55
CA ILE A 123 3.34 -13.66 2.66
C ILE A 123 3.78 -14.39 3.92
N SER A 124 3.11 -15.49 4.30
CA SER A 124 3.47 -16.29 5.47
C SER A 124 4.92 -16.78 5.45
N ASN A 125 5.44 -17.08 4.27
CA ASN A 125 6.79 -17.63 4.07
C ASN A 125 7.87 -16.58 3.76
N LEU A 126 7.61 -15.27 3.92
CA LEU A 126 8.62 -14.23 3.72
C LEU A 126 9.83 -14.44 4.65
N PRO A 127 11.05 -14.58 4.14
CA PRO A 127 12.24 -14.74 4.95
C PRO A 127 12.77 -13.36 5.36
N PRO A 128 13.20 -13.15 6.61
CA PRO A 128 13.89 -11.93 7.00
C PRO A 128 15.38 -11.97 6.62
N GLY A 129 15.97 -10.79 6.33
CA GLY A 129 17.42 -10.66 6.12
C GLY A 129 17.81 -9.50 5.21
N GLY A 130 19.08 -9.11 5.26
CA GLY A 130 19.63 -8.01 4.47
C GLY A 130 19.39 -6.62 5.05
N GLY A 131 19.74 -5.59 4.29
CA GLY A 131 19.46 -4.18 4.59
C GLY A 131 18.18 -3.70 3.89
N THR A 132 17.99 -2.37 3.80
CA THR A 132 16.78 -1.74 3.23
C THR A 132 17.09 -1.04 1.91
N GLY A 133 16.77 -1.67 0.78
CA GLY A 133 16.92 -1.12 -0.59
C GLY A 133 15.64 -0.39 -1.02
N LEU A 134 15.37 0.78 -0.43
CA LEU A 134 14.07 1.44 -0.50
C LEU A 134 13.82 2.14 -1.84
N TYR A 135 14.76 2.96 -2.32
CA TYR A 135 14.48 3.88 -3.43
C TYR A 135 14.38 3.16 -4.78
N ASP A 136 15.28 2.23 -5.05
CA ASP A 136 15.27 1.45 -6.29
C ASP A 136 14.04 0.55 -6.35
N THR A 137 13.68 -0.05 -5.20
CA THR A 137 12.47 -0.86 -5.09
C THR A 137 11.21 -0.02 -5.33
N ALA A 138 11.11 1.17 -4.72
CA ALA A 138 9.95 2.04 -4.91
C ALA A 138 9.79 2.48 -6.37
N LEU A 139 10.89 2.83 -7.05
CA LEU A 139 10.89 3.18 -8.47
C LEU A 139 10.47 1.99 -9.35
N ALA A 140 11.02 0.81 -9.09
CA ALA A 140 10.70 -0.39 -9.84
C ALA A 140 9.24 -0.80 -9.66
N ALA A 141 8.72 -0.76 -8.42
CA ALA A 141 7.33 -1.07 -8.11
C ALA A 141 6.35 -0.10 -8.80
N HIS A 142 6.65 1.21 -8.74
CA HIS A 142 5.89 2.24 -9.44
C HIS A 142 5.87 1.97 -10.96
N THR A 143 7.03 1.67 -11.54
CA THR A 143 7.18 1.40 -12.98
C THR A 143 6.37 0.17 -13.40
N LEU A 144 6.46 -0.94 -12.63
CA LEU A 144 5.67 -2.15 -12.92
C LEU A 144 4.17 -1.86 -12.92
N VAL A 145 3.67 -1.15 -11.90
CA VAL A 145 2.23 -0.85 -11.82
C VAL A 145 1.83 0.12 -12.93
N ALA A 146 2.68 1.07 -13.33
CA ALA A 146 2.44 1.97 -14.44
C ALA A 146 2.33 1.22 -15.78
N GLU A 147 3.20 0.24 -16.04
CA GLU A 147 3.16 -0.61 -17.24
C GLU A 147 1.91 -1.48 -17.31
N HIS A 148 1.36 -1.85 -16.15
CA HIS A 148 0.14 -2.67 -16.02
C HIS A 148 -1.08 -1.85 -15.60
N SER A 149 -1.03 -0.52 -15.75
CA SER A 149 -2.08 0.38 -15.29
C SER A 149 -3.39 0.16 -16.04
N ARG A 150 -4.50 0.35 -15.32
CA ARG A 150 -5.86 0.24 -15.85
C ARG A 150 -6.57 1.58 -15.69
N PRO A 151 -7.12 2.16 -16.75
CA PRO A 151 -7.81 3.46 -16.69
C PRO A 151 -9.06 3.47 -15.79
N ASP A 152 -9.69 2.29 -15.65
CA ASP A 152 -10.90 2.05 -14.87
C ASP A 152 -10.63 1.66 -13.41
N ALA A 153 -9.36 1.53 -13.02
CA ALA A 153 -8.95 1.06 -11.70
C ALA A 153 -8.12 2.12 -10.93
N ILE A 154 -8.02 1.92 -9.63
CA ILE A 154 -7.02 2.61 -8.79
C ILE A 154 -5.73 1.82 -8.90
N ASN A 155 -4.71 2.43 -9.52
CA ASN A 155 -3.38 1.83 -9.69
C ASN A 155 -2.49 2.28 -8.55
N ALA A 156 -2.03 1.34 -7.71
CA ALA A 156 -1.32 1.68 -6.49
C ALA A 156 -0.23 0.68 -6.12
N VAL A 157 0.75 1.18 -5.37
CA VAL A 157 1.72 0.41 -4.59
C VAL A 157 1.40 0.65 -3.12
N VAL A 158 1.37 -0.40 -2.31
CA VAL A 158 1.39 -0.33 -0.85
C VAL A 158 2.77 -0.75 -0.40
N PHE A 159 3.52 0.19 0.14
CA PHE A 159 4.93 0.06 0.48
C PHE A 159 5.13 0.09 1.99
N LEU A 160 5.53 -1.03 2.58
CA LEU A 160 5.75 -1.15 4.02
C LEU A 160 7.24 -1.32 4.32
N THR A 161 7.78 -0.49 5.23
CA THR A 161 9.16 -0.59 5.73
C THR A 161 9.25 -0.09 7.18
N ASP A 162 10.17 -0.65 7.94
CA ASP A 162 10.54 -0.20 9.29
C ASP A 162 11.87 0.55 9.33
N GLY A 163 12.53 0.71 8.17
CA GLY A 163 13.89 1.23 8.06
C GLY A 163 14.03 2.52 7.25
N LYS A 164 15.30 2.87 7.08
CA LYS A 164 15.78 3.93 6.19
C LYS A 164 16.47 3.29 5.01
N ASN A 165 16.58 4.00 3.90
CA ASN A 165 17.36 3.49 2.77
C ASN A 165 18.83 3.25 3.18
N GLU A 166 19.29 2.02 3.02
CA GLU A 166 20.66 1.59 3.32
C GLU A 166 21.47 1.26 2.07
N ASP A 167 20.81 1.20 0.89
CA ASP A 167 21.53 1.00 -0.37
C ASP A 167 22.30 2.27 -0.77
N LEU A 168 23.64 2.17 -0.71
CA LEU A 168 24.55 3.24 -1.06
C LEU A 168 24.85 3.29 -2.59
N ASN A 169 24.49 2.25 -3.31
CA ASN A 169 24.76 2.12 -4.75
C ASN A 169 23.52 2.47 -5.60
N GLY A 170 22.37 2.58 -4.97
CA GLY A 170 21.09 2.87 -5.59
C GLY A 170 20.91 4.34 -5.98
N ILE A 171 19.70 4.65 -6.46
CA ILE A 171 19.34 6.02 -6.82
C ILE A 171 19.20 6.92 -5.59
N SER A 172 19.30 8.23 -5.79
CA SER A 172 18.99 9.20 -4.73
C SER A 172 17.47 9.38 -4.55
N LEU A 173 17.05 9.86 -3.37
CA LEU A 173 15.66 10.25 -3.11
C LEU A 173 15.15 11.28 -4.14
N GLU A 174 15.97 12.29 -4.46
CA GLU A 174 15.62 13.31 -5.47
C GLU A 174 15.30 12.65 -6.82
N LYS A 175 16.14 11.72 -7.27
CA LYS A 175 15.92 10.98 -8.50
C LYS A 175 14.65 10.15 -8.47
N LEU A 176 14.35 9.50 -7.34
CA LEU A 176 13.10 8.76 -7.15
C LEU A 176 11.91 9.70 -7.31
N LEU A 177 11.86 10.79 -6.52
CA LEU A 177 10.74 11.74 -6.50
C LEU A 177 10.48 12.34 -7.88
N ASP A 178 11.53 12.74 -8.59
CA ASP A 178 11.43 13.25 -9.97
C ASP A 178 10.82 12.21 -10.93
N SER A 179 11.13 10.94 -10.71
CA SER A 179 10.70 9.84 -11.60
C SER A 179 9.26 9.40 -11.38
N ILE A 180 8.74 9.51 -10.13
CA ILE A 180 7.41 9.04 -9.77
C ILE A 180 6.34 10.13 -9.74
N THR A 181 6.74 11.41 -9.77
CA THR A 181 5.79 12.54 -9.76
C THR A 181 5.04 12.60 -11.10
N PRO A 182 3.70 12.48 -11.11
CA PRO A 182 2.93 12.52 -12.35
C PRO A 182 2.91 13.92 -12.94
N GLU A 183 2.84 14.00 -14.29
CA GLU A 183 2.63 15.27 -14.99
C GLU A 183 1.26 15.90 -14.59
N PRO A 184 1.15 17.23 -14.57
CA PRO A 184 -0.09 17.89 -14.21
C PRO A 184 -1.29 17.41 -15.04
N GLY A 185 -2.33 16.91 -14.35
CA GLY A 185 -3.55 16.42 -14.98
C GLY A 185 -3.52 14.94 -15.41
N GLN A 186 -2.43 14.23 -15.20
CA GLN A 186 -2.35 12.79 -15.41
C GLN A 186 -2.75 12.03 -14.14
N GLN A 187 -3.46 10.90 -14.32
CA GLN A 187 -3.64 9.92 -13.25
C GLN A 187 -2.38 9.05 -13.22
N GLY A 188 -1.55 9.24 -12.18
CA GLY A 188 -0.37 8.43 -11.93
C GLY A 188 -0.67 7.19 -11.07
N VAL A 189 0.35 6.37 -10.89
CA VAL A 189 0.36 5.31 -9.88
C VAL A 189 0.55 5.95 -8.52
N ARG A 190 -0.25 5.57 -7.54
CA ARG A 190 -0.16 6.05 -6.15
C ARG A 190 0.74 5.14 -5.34
N ILE A 191 1.65 5.70 -4.55
CA ILE A 191 2.45 4.93 -3.59
C ILE A 191 1.97 5.27 -2.19
N PHE A 192 1.12 4.42 -1.62
CA PHE A 192 0.77 4.49 -0.21
C PHE A 192 1.91 3.90 0.61
N THR A 193 2.38 4.63 1.60
CA THR A 193 3.52 4.22 2.41
C THR A 193 3.09 3.93 3.84
N ILE A 194 3.63 2.87 4.42
CA ILE A 194 3.44 2.50 5.82
C ILE A 194 4.81 2.54 6.50
N SER A 195 5.01 3.51 7.39
CA SER A 195 6.19 3.64 8.24
C SER A 195 5.99 2.81 9.49
N TYR A 196 6.68 1.67 9.61
CA TYR A 196 6.41 0.65 10.61
C TYR A 196 7.47 0.63 11.69
N GLY A 197 7.07 0.88 12.96
CA GLY A 197 7.98 1.00 14.08
C GLY A 197 8.61 2.40 14.24
N GLU A 198 9.24 2.63 15.40
CA GLU A 198 9.77 3.95 15.78
C GLU A 198 10.97 4.40 14.94
N ASP A 199 11.71 3.46 14.35
CA ASP A 199 12.93 3.74 13.59
C ASP A 199 12.70 4.07 12.11
N ALA A 200 11.48 3.90 11.62
CA ALA A 200 11.10 4.16 10.24
C ALA A 200 11.31 5.64 9.86
N ASP A 201 11.77 5.89 8.63
CA ASP A 201 11.92 7.25 8.10
C ASP A 201 10.58 7.80 7.59
N LEU A 202 9.68 8.13 8.53
CA LEU A 202 8.36 8.69 8.24
C LEU A 202 8.45 9.92 7.32
N LYS A 203 9.51 10.74 7.45
CA LYS A 203 9.69 11.93 6.62
C LYS A 203 9.89 11.57 5.15
N THR A 204 10.79 10.65 4.87
CA THR A 204 11.05 10.17 3.50
C THR A 204 9.82 9.45 2.94
N MET A 205 9.17 8.61 3.73
CA MET A 205 7.95 7.91 3.32
C MET A 205 6.82 8.88 2.99
N THR A 206 6.66 9.97 3.76
CA THR A 206 5.70 11.03 3.47
C THR A 206 6.03 11.72 2.13
N GLN A 207 7.28 12.04 1.85
CA GLN A 207 7.68 12.65 0.59
C GLN A 207 7.36 11.76 -0.63
N ILE A 208 7.59 10.45 -0.50
CA ILE A 208 7.27 9.48 -1.57
C ILE A 208 5.75 9.41 -1.82
N ALA A 209 4.96 9.32 -0.75
CA ALA A 209 3.50 9.28 -0.86
C ALA A 209 2.93 10.58 -1.47
N GLU A 210 3.34 11.74 -0.95
CA GLU A 210 2.89 13.04 -1.43
C GLU A 210 3.26 13.28 -2.90
N ALA A 211 4.46 12.85 -3.34
CA ALA A 211 4.89 12.97 -4.73
C ALA A 211 3.96 12.24 -5.71
N THR A 212 3.25 11.20 -5.25
CA THR A 212 2.30 10.41 -6.05
C THR A 212 0.84 10.70 -5.72
N ASN A 213 0.54 11.78 -4.99
CA ASN A 213 -0.80 12.13 -4.51
C ASN A 213 -1.46 11.01 -3.69
N ALA A 214 -0.67 10.30 -2.90
CA ALA A 214 -1.10 9.26 -1.96
C ALA A 214 -0.90 9.72 -0.50
N ALA A 215 -1.26 8.86 0.44
CA ALA A 215 -1.10 9.10 1.87
C ALA A 215 0.05 8.26 2.44
N ALA A 216 0.76 8.83 3.42
CA ALA A 216 1.68 8.11 4.29
C ALA A 216 0.97 7.77 5.60
N TYR A 217 1.19 6.57 6.08
CA TYR A 217 0.61 6.06 7.31
C TYR A 217 1.71 5.80 8.33
N ASP A 218 1.47 6.29 9.53
CA ASP A 218 2.35 6.10 10.67
C ASP A 218 1.88 4.88 11.49
N ALA A 219 2.66 3.82 11.48
CA ALA A 219 2.51 2.62 12.29
C ALA A 219 3.71 2.49 13.25
N SER A 220 4.13 3.61 13.86
CA SER A 220 5.22 3.63 14.85
C SER A 220 4.92 2.77 16.07
N ASP A 221 3.64 2.62 16.46
CA ASP A 221 3.20 1.53 17.32
C ASP A 221 2.97 0.27 16.46
N PRO A 222 3.85 -0.74 16.53
CA PRO A 222 3.70 -1.93 15.69
C PRO A 222 2.42 -2.74 15.93
N GLN A 223 1.73 -2.52 17.06
CA GLN A 223 0.46 -3.19 17.34
C GLN A 223 -0.72 -2.59 16.55
N SER A 224 -0.56 -1.40 15.98
CA SER A 224 -1.58 -0.73 15.15
C SER A 224 -1.58 -1.18 13.68
N ILE A 225 -0.70 -2.11 13.29
CA ILE A 225 -0.49 -2.45 11.88
C ILE A 225 -1.75 -2.94 11.16
N ASP A 226 -2.62 -3.69 11.83
CA ASP A 226 -3.89 -4.16 11.27
C ASP A 226 -4.80 -2.98 10.90
N GLU A 227 -4.99 -2.02 11.83
CA GLU A 227 -5.79 -0.82 11.61
C GLU A 227 -5.22 0.05 10.48
N VAL A 228 -3.89 0.11 10.36
CA VAL A 228 -3.21 0.85 9.31
C VAL A 228 -3.41 0.18 7.95
N PHE A 229 -3.32 -1.13 7.83
CA PHE A 229 -3.61 -1.83 6.58
C PHE A 229 -5.07 -1.63 6.14
N GLU A 230 -6.04 -1.75 7.05
CA GLU A 230 -7.45 -1.45 6.77
C GLU A 230 -7.63 -0.02 6.26
N ALA A 231 -6.97 0.96 6.91
CA ALA A 231 -7.03 2.36 6.51
C ALA A 231 -6.43 2.59 5.11
N VAL A 232 -5.35 1.91 4.75
CA VAL A 232 -4.75 1.99 3.41
C VAL A 232 -5.72 1.43 2.37
N ILE A 233 -6.27 0.24 2.61
CA ILE A 233 -7.14 -0.45 1.65
C ILE A 233 -8.47 0.28 1.48
N SER A 234 -8.96 0.97 2.50
CA SER A 234 -10.17 1.80 2.40
C SER A 234 -10.06 2.97 1.40
N ASN A 235 -8.86 3.24 0.87
CA ASN A 235 -8.64 4.22 -0.21
C ASN A 235 -8.89 3.66 -1.62
N PHE A 236 -9.20 2.38 -1.74
CA PHE A 236 -9.40 1.68 -3.02
C PHE A 236 -10.86 1.45 -3.42
#